data_eb10fa673e33d8b8ca015642a54d6d2c
#
_entry.id   eb10fa673e33d8b8ca015642a54d6d2c
#
_cell.length_a   1.000
_cell.length_b   1.000
_cell.length_c   1.000
_cell.angle_alpha   90.00
_cell.angle_beta   90.00
_cell.angle_gamma   90.00
#
_symmetry.space_group_name_H-M   'P 1'
#
loop_
_entity.id
_entity.type
_entity.pdbx_description
1 polymer ?
#
loop_
_entity_poly.entity_id
_entity_poly.type
_entity_poly.pdbx_seq_one_letter_code
_entity_poly.pdbx_strand_id
1 'polypeptide(L)'
;PDAAARQAVGASARRMLTQLPASSGSSVTQPQPSRALLAALEAAGAAAKELDDEYISTEHLLIGLAKGDASGSAPTVARILADAGATPEALIEALPQVRGSSRVTSANPEGTYKTLEKYGTDLTEAAREGRLDPVIGRDAEIRRVVQVLSRRTKNNPVLIGEPGVGKTA
;
A
#
# COMPACT_ATOMS: atom_id res chain seq x y z
N PRO A 1 -2.17 8.93 5.92
CA PRO A 1 -1.18 9.82 6.52
C PRO A 1 -0.15 10.26 5.48
N ASP A 2 0.20 11.55 5.49
CA ASP A 2 1.22 12.13 4.63
C ASP A 2 2.63 11.61 4.95
N ALA A 3 3.65 12.05 4.18
CA ALA A 3 5.03 11.63 4.40
C ALA A 3 5.56 12.04 5.78
N ALA A 4 5.14 13.20 6.30
CA ALA A 4 5.55 13.71 7.60
C ALA A 4 4.99 12.85 8.75
N ALA A 5 3.71 12.47 8.68
CA ALA A 5 3.10 11.57 9.66
C ALA A 5 3.76 10.19 9.68
N ARG A 6 4.09 9.62 8.51
CA ARG A 6 4.82 8.35 8.43
C ARG A 6 6.20 8.42 9.09
N GLN A 7 6.91 9.52 8.87
CA GLN A 7 8.23 9.75 9.48
C GLN A 7 8.12 9.91 10.99
N ALA A 8 7.09 10.63 11.48
CA ALA A 8 6.83 10.82 12.91
C ALA A 8 6.52 9.48 13.62
N VAL A 9 5.70 8.62 13.01
CA VAL A 9 5.42 7.26 13.51
C VAL A 9 6.71 6.47 13.62
N GLY A 10 7.54 6.45 12.56
CA GLY A 10 8.82 5.75 12.56
C GLY A 10 9.78 6.26 13.65
N ALA A 11 9.87 7.58 13.85
CA ALA A 11 10.70 8.17 14.89
C ALA A 11 10.20 7.82 16.29
N SER A 12 8.88 7.83 16.52
CA SER A 12 8.27 7.48 17.80
C SER A 12 8.45 5.98 18.13
N ALA A 13 8.27 5.11 17.14
CA ALA A 13 8.52 3.67 17.30
C ALA A 13 9.98 3.37 17.65
N ARG A 14 10.96 4.03 17.00
CA ARG A 14 12.38 3.87 17.32
C ARG A 14 12.68 4.33 18.74
N ARG A 15 12.14 5.46 19.19
CA ARG A 15 12.29 5.93 20.58
C ARG A 15 11.74 4.91 21.58
N MET A 16 10.58 4.32 21.30
CA MET A 16 10.03 3.26 22.13
C MET A 16 10.98 2.07 22.22
N LEU A 17 11.53 1.61 21.11
CA LEU A 17 12.45 0.48 21.08
C LEU A 17 13.71 0.73 21.92
N THR A 18 14.25 1.95 21.93
CA THR A 18 15.43 2.28 22.75
C THR A 18 15.13 2.32 24.26
N GLN A 19 13.86 2.41 24.64
CA GLN A 19 13.43 2.43 26.06
C GLN A 19 13.09 1.02 26.59
N LEU A 20 13.03 0.02 25.71
CA LEU A 20 12.76 -1.36 26.15
C LEU A 20 13.98 -1.91 26.89
N PRO A 21 13.76 -2.65 28.00
CA PRO A 21 14.83 -3.33 28.69
C PRO A 21 15.45 -4.37 27.76
N ALA A 22 16.77 -4.38 27.67
CA ALA A 22 17.53 -5.34 26.90
C ALA A 22 18.35 -6.22 27.83
N SER A 23 18.36 -7.53 27.58
CA SER A 23 19.22 -8.49 28.24
C SER A 23 20.06 -9.23 27.22
N SER A 24 21.32 -9.45 27.53
CA SER A 24 22.24 -10.22 26.69
C SER A 24 23.06 -11.18 27.56
N GLY A 25 23.42 -12.34 27.01
CA GLY A 25 24.22 -13.34 27.69
C GLY A 25 23.73 -14.77 27.47
N SER A 26 24.52 -15.74 27.86
CA SER A 26 24.24 -17.18 27.68
C SER A 26 23.05 -17.72 28.48
N SER A 27 22.57 -16.95 29.46
CA SER A 27 21.40 -17.29 30.29
C SER A 27 20.08 -16.71 29.80
N VAL A 28 20.11 -15.96 28.66
CA VAL A 28 18.90 -15.41 28.05
C VAL A 28 18.13 -16.52 27.35
N THR A 29 16.92 -16.80 27.83
CA THR A 29 15.98 -17.72 27.18
C THR A 29 15.41 -17.16 25.92
N GLN A 30 14.84 -18.01 25.04
CA GLN A 30 14.18 -17.54 23.82
C GLN A 30 13.10 -16.49 24.14
N PRO A 31 13.03 -15.39 23.37
CA PRO A 31 12.03 -14.36 23.59
C PRO A 31 10.62 -14.95 23.46
N GLN A 32 9.75 -14.59 24.39
CA GLN A 32 8.34 -14.96 24.35
C GLN A 32 7.51 -13.78 23.84
N PRO A 33 6.42 -14.02 23.09
CA PRO A 33 5.51 -12.96 22.67
C PRO A 33 4.94 -12.22 23.89
N SER A 34 4.91 -10.89 23.83
CA SER A 34 4.27 -10.08 24.87
C SER A 34 2.74 -10.24 24.80
N ARG A 35 2.05 -9.98 25.94
CA ARG A 35 0.58 -9.96 25.96
C ARG A 35 0.00 -8.97 24.93
N ALA A 36 0.64 -7.82 24.77
CA ALA A 36 0.23 -6.81 23.78
C ALA A 36 0.34 -7.34 22.34
N LEU A 37 1.40 -8.09 22.03
CA LEU A 37 1.54 -8.72 20.71
C LEU A 37 0.46 -9.77 20.45
N LEU A 38 0.20 -10.63 21.45
CA LEU A 38 -0.84 -11.65 21.33
C LEU A 38 -2.22 -11.01 21.11
N ALA A 39 -2.56 -9.98 21.90
CA ALA A 39 -3.82 -9.24 21.74
C ALA A 39 -3.93 -8.57 20.35
N ALA A 40 -2.82 -8.01 19.82
CA ALA A 40 -2.82 -7.44 18.48
C ALA A 40 -3.04 -8.51 17.40
N LEU A 41 -2.47 -9.70 17.54
CA LEU A 41 -2.69 -10.81 16.62
C LEU A 41 -4.13 -11.34 16.68
N GLU A 42 -4.72 -11.45 17.87
CA GLU A 42 -6.14 -11.81 18.03
C GLU A 42 -7.05 -10.77 17.37
N ALA A 43 -6.80 -9.47 17.59
CA ALA A 43 -7.53 -8.39 16.98
C ALA A 43 -7.36 -8.37 15.45
N ALA A 44 -6.18 -8.70 14.91
CA ALA A 44 -5.95 -8.86 13.48
C ALA A 44 -6.78 -10.01 12.90
N GLY A 45 -6.85 -11.15 13.60
CA GLY A 45 -7.67 -12.30 13.21
C GLY A 45 -9.17 -11.97 13.22
N ALA A 46 -9.63 -11.17 14.20
CA ALA A 46 -11.01 -10.69 14.23
C ALA A 46 -11.31 -9.75 13.05
N ALA A 47 -10.39 -8.82 12.75
CA ALA A 47 -10.53 -7.90 11.62
C ALA A 47 -10.58 -8.65 10.26
N ALA A 48 -9.76 -9.69 10.07
CA ALA A 48 -9.82 -10.51 8.86
C ALA A 48 -11.18 -11.18 8.69
N LYS A 49 -11.78 -11.70 9.78
CA LYS A 49 -13.12 -12.30 9.76
C LYS A 49 -14.21 -11.27 9.46
N GLU A 50 -14.14 -10.07 10.06
CA GLU A 50 -15.08 -8.97 9.81
C GLU A 50 -15.05 -8.51 8.33
N LEU A 51 -13.87 -8.57 7.69
CA LEU A 51 -13.65 -8.21 6.29
C LEU A 51 -13.88 -9.39 5.33
N ASP A 52 -14.27 -10.56 5.86
CA ASP A 52 -14.53 -11.78 5.10
C ASP A 52 -13.29 -12.25 4.30
N ASP A 53 -12.10 -12.10 4.89
CA ASP A 53 -10.82 -12.48 4.34
C ASP A 53 -10.38 -13.87 4.88
N GLU A 54 -9.76 -14.68 4.02
CA GLU A 54 -9.32 -16.05 4.37
C GLU A 54 -7.98 -16.07 5.11
N TYR A 55 -7.15 -15.06 4.88
CA TYR A 55 -5.82 -14.96 5.49
C TYR A 55 -5.63 -13.62 6.20
N ILE A 56 -4.82 -13.64 7.25
CA ILE A 56 -4.37 -12.42 7.92
C ILE A 56 -3.23 -11.82 7.09
N SER A 57 -3.40 -10.59 6.63
CA SER A 57 -2.41 -9.81 5.87
C SER A 57 -1.87 -8.64 6.69
N THR A 58 -0.97 -7.87 6.11
CA THR A 58 -0.32 -6.74 6.78
C THR A 58 -1.29 -5.66 7.24
N GLU A 59 -2.36 -5.40 6.49
CA GLU A 59 -3.41 -4.45 6.88
C GLU A 59 -4.16 -4.90 8.13
N HIS A 60 -4.45 -6.20 8.28
CA HIS A 60 -5.08 -6.73 9.49
C HIS A 60 -4.19 -6.60 10.71
N LEU A 61 -2.88 -6.84 10.54
CA LEU A 61 -1.89 -6.63 11.60
C LEU A 61 -1.84 -5.15 12.02
N LEU A 62 -1.89 -4.24 11.07
CA LEU A 62 -1.91 -2.80 11.35
C LEU A 62 -3.18 -2.39 12.11
N ILE A 63 -4.35 -2.90 11.70
CA ILE A 63 -5.61 -2.69 12.41
C ILE A 63 -5.55 -3.28 13.83
N GLY A 64 -5.00 -4.49 13.97
CA GLY A 64 -4.81 -5.13 15.28
C GLY A 64 -3.91 -4.32 16.21
N LEU A 65 -2.82 -3.76 15.71
CA LEU A 65 -1.94 -2.85 16.45
C LEU A 65 -2.64 -1.55 16.84
N ALA A 66 -3.49 -1.00 15.98
CA ALA A 66 -4.25 0.22 16.24
C ALA A 66 -5.40 0.01 17.25
N LYS A 67 -5.98 -1.20 17.34
CA LYS A 67 -7.00 -1.57 18.34
C LYS A 67 -6.46 -1.72 19.76
N GLY A 68 -5.14 -1.62 19.99
CA GLY A 68 -4.55 -1.67 21.32
C GLY A 68 -4.96 -0.50 22.20
N ASP A 69 -4.61 -0.57 23.50
CA ASP A 69 -4.95 0.48 24.46
C ASP A 69 -4.16 1.77 24.19
N ALA A 70 -4.88 2.82 23.80
CA ALA A 70 -4.35 4.16 23.57
C ALA A 70 -4.66 5.13 24.75
N SER A 71 -5.36 4.67 25.79
CA SER A 71 -5.90 5.54 26.85
C SER A 71 -4.89 5.90 27.94
N GLY A 72 -3.79 5.15 28.05
CA GLY A 72 -2.76 5.39 29.06
C GLY A 72 -1.85 6.59 28.77
N SER A 73 -1.15 7.08 29.79
CA SER A 73 -0.11 8.10 29.65
C SER A 73 1.22 7.55 29.08
N ALA A 74 1.40 6.22 29.12
CA ALA A 74 2.58 5.57 28.55
C ALA A 74 2.48 5.50 27.02
N PRO A 75 3.61 5.63 26.30
CA PRO A 75 3.61 5.50 24.87
C PRO A 75 3.29 4.04 24.47
N THR A 76 2.18 3.84 23.75
CA THR A 76 1.78 2.56 23.18
C THR A 76 1.79 2.65 21.66
N VAL A 77 1.87 1.51 20.98
CA VAL A 77 1.81 1.48 19.51
C VAL A 77 0.48 2.06 19.02
N ALA A 78 -0.63 1.70 19.68
CA ALA A 78 -1.95 2.22 19.36
C ALA A 78 -2.02 3.75 19.46
N ARG A 79 -1.42 4.33 20.51
CA ARG A 79 -1.37 5.78 20.67
C ARG A 79 -0.54 6.46 19.58
N ILE A 80 0.63 5.92 19.26
CA ILE A 80 1.47 6.45 18.18
C ILE A 80 0.72 6.45 16.84
N LEU A 81 -0.06 5.41 16.57
CA LEU A 81 -0.87 5.30 15.37
C LEU A 81 -2.04 6.30 15.40
N ALA A 82 -2.73 6.41 16.54
CA ALA A 82 -3.85 7.33 16.72
C ALA A 82 -3.41 8.81 16.57
N ASP A 83 -2.26 9.18 17.17
CA ASP A 83 -1.68 10.53 17.04
C ASP A 83 -1.33 10.87 15.57
N ALA A 84 -1.07 9.87 14.74
CA ALA A 84 -0.85 10.02 13.30
C ALA A 84 -2.15 9.91 12.46
N GLY A 85 -3.33 9.85 13.10
CA GLY A 85 -4.62 9.68 12.43
C GLY A 85 -4.88 8.28 11.89
N ALA A 86 -4.07 7.27 12.26
CA ALA A 86 -4.24 5.88 11.85
C ALA A 86 -5.06 5.12 12.92
N THR A 87 -6.29 5.54 13.14
CA THR A 87 -7.24 4.81 14.01
C THR A 87 -7.77 3.57 13.29
N PRO A 88 -8.31 2.56 14.00
CA PRO A 88 -8.88 1.37 13.37
C PRO A 88 -9.91 1.69 12.30
N GLU A 89 -10.79 2.67 12.57
CA GLU A 89 -11.85 3.09 11.65
C GLU A 89 -11.27 3.74 10.39
N ALA A 90 -10.31 4.67 10.54
CA ALA A 90 -9.65 5.34 9.43
C ALA A 90 -8.84 4.34 8.57
N LEU A 91 -8.25 3.33 9.18
CA LEU A 91 -7.54 2.27 8.45
C LEU A 91 -8.52 1.42 7.63
N ILE A 92 -9.65 1.02 8.20
CA ILE A 92 -10.69 0.25 7.49
C ILE A 92 -11.27 1.07 6.33
N GLU A 93 -11.54 2.36 6.53
CA GLU A 93 -12.05 3.26 5.50
C GLU A 93 -11.06 3.43 4.32
N ALA A 94 -9.75 3.38 4.61
CA ALA A 94 -8.71 3.50 3.59
C ALA A 94 -8.45 2.20 2.79
N LEU A 95 -8.90 1.03 3.26
CA LEU A 95 -8.63 -0.27 2.62
C LEU A 95 -9.04 -0.33 1.14
N PRO A 96 -10.23 0.19 0.72
CA PRO A 96 -10.62 0.16 -0.68
C PRO A 96 -9.66 0.91 -1.60
N GLN A 97 -8.94 1.91 -1.11
CA GLN A 97 -7.95 2.67 -1.88
C GLN A 97 -6.65 1.88 -2.09
N VAL A 98 -6.33 0.93 -1.20
CA VAL A 98 -5.10 0.13 -1.24
C VAL A 98 -5.28 -1.15 -2.03
N ARG A 99 -6.36 -1.87 -1.78
CA ARG A 99 -6.63 -3.21 -2.35
C ARG A 99 -7.85 -3.28 -3.27
N GLY A 100 -8.58 -2.16 -3.43
CA GLY A 100 -9.86 -2.15 -4.14
C GLY A 100 -10.91 -3.00 -3.39
N SER A 101 -11.75 -3.70 -4.12
CA SER A 101 -12.74 -4.65 -3.57
C SER A 101 -12.18 -6.09 -3.44
N SER A 102 -10.89 -6.29 -3.64
CA SER A 102 -10.29 -7.62 -3.60
C SER A 102 -10.21 -8.15 -2.17
N ARG A 103 -10.60 -9.41 -1.99
CA ARG A 103 -10.48 -10.16 -0.73
C ARG A 103 -9.09 -10.79 -0.63
N VAL A 104 -8.64 -11.01 0.59
CA VAL A 104 -7.39 -11.73 0.84
C VAL A 104 -7.66 -13.23 0.80
N THR A 105 -7.39 -13.84 -0.35
CA THR A 105 -7.59 -15.28 -0.63
C THR A 105 -6.29 -16.06 -0.76
N SER A 106 -5.14 -15.42 -0.49
CA SER A 106 -3.82 -16.05 -0.54
C SER A 106 -2.95 -15.63 0.62
N ALA A 107 -1.97 -16.44 0.96
CA ALA A 107 -1.01 -16.16 2.02
C ALA A 107 -0.04 -14.99 1.70
N ASN A 108 0.00 -14.53 0.46
CA ASN A 108 0.85 -13.40 0.02
C ASN A 108 0.06 -12.44 -0.89
N PRO A 109 -0.95 -11.75 -0.36
CA PRO A 109 -1.83 -10.88 -1.14
C PRO A 109 -1.13 -9.60 -1.60
N GLU A 110 -0.11 -9.14 -0.88
CA GLU A 110 0.61 -7.90 -1.17
C GLU A 110 1.27 -7.93 -2.55
N GLY A 111 1.57 -9.11 -3.08
CA GLY A 111 2.11 -9.29 -4.43
C GLY A 111 1.12 -8.89 -5.53
N THR A 112 -0.19 -8.96 -5.27
CA THR A 112 -1.25 -8.63 -6.22
C THR A 112 -1.76 -7.19 -6.09
N TYR A 113 -1.50 -6.54 -4.95
CA TYR A 113 -1.94 -5.16 -4.73
C TYR A 113 -1.13 -4.21 -5.59
N LYS A 114 -1.83 -3.28 -6.23
CA LYS A 114 -1.22 -2.24 -7.07
C LYS A 114 -0.26 -2.79 -8.14
N THR A 115 -0.61 -3.94 -8.71
CA THR A 115 0.23 -4.61 -9.73
C THR A 115 0.56 -3.69 -10.90
N LEU A 116 -0.39 -2.87 -11.36
CA LEU A 116 -0.15 -1.89 -12.43
C LEU A 116 0.86 -0.81 -12.02
N GLU A 117 0.78 -0.27 -10.80
CA GLU A 117 1.76 0.70 -10.29
C GLU A 117 3.15 0.07 -10.12
N LYS A 118 3.21 -1.22 -9.78
CA LYS A 118 4.45 -1.93 -9.49
C LYS A 118 5.21 -2.38 -10.74
N TYR A 119 4.48 -2.77 -11.79
CA TYR A 119 5.06 -3.34 -13.01
C TYR A 119 4.73 -2.54 -14.28
N GLY A 120 3.81 -1.58 -14.21
CA GLY A 120 3.45 -0.69 -15.30
C GLY A 120 4.13 0.67 -15.18
N THR A 121 4.11 1.42 -16.25
CA THR A 121 4.50 2.83 -16.28
C THR A 121 3.27 3.66 -16.63
N ASP A 122 2.91 4.65 -15.81
CA ASP A 122 1.86 5.61 -16.14
C ASP A 122 2.40 6.60 -17.19
N LEU A 123 2.07 6.34 -18.46
CA LEU A 123 2.51 7.18 -19.58
C LEU A 123 1.84 8.56 -19.54
N THR A 124 0.65 8.68 -18.97
CA THR A 124 -0.04 9.96 -18.83
C THR A 124 0.68 10.88 -17.85
N GLU A 125 1.11 10.33 -16.73
CA GLU A 125 1.92 11.06 -15.73
C GLU A 125 3.30 11.39 -16.30
N ALA A 126 3.96 10.43 -16.96
CA ALA A 126 5.23 10.65 -17.63
C ALA A 126 5.16 11.77 -18.68
N ALA A 127 4.04 11.86 -19.42
CA ALA A 127 3.80 12.96 -20.38
C ALA A 127 3.63 14.32 -19.67
N ARG A 128 2.89 14.38 -18.56
CA ARG A 128 2.72 15.63 -17.79
C ARG A 128 4.04 16.14 -17.21
N GLU A 129 4.90 15.23 -16.82
CA GLU A 129 6.24 15.54 -16.29
C GLU A 129 7.30 15.79 -17.38
N GLY A 130 6.92 15.70 -18.66
CA GLY A 130 7.84 15.91 -19.79
C GLY A 130 8.91 14.83 -19.92
N ARG A 131 8.67 13.62 -19.40
CA ARG A 131 9.62 12.49 -19.43
C ARG A 131 9.50 11.62 -20.68
N LEU A 132 8.52 11.90 -21.54
CA LEU A 132 8.38 11.19 -22.82
C LEU A 132 9.16 11.91 -23.93
N ASP A 133 9.73 11.13 -24.83
CA ASP A 133 10.41 11.65 -26.02
C ASP A 133 9.42 12.38 -26.93
N PRO A 134 9.83 13.48 -27.59
CA PRO A 134 8.95 14.20 -28.51
C PRO A 134 8.72 13.38 -29.78
N VAL A 135 7.46 13.27 -30.17
CA VAL A 135 7.05 12.62 -31.44
C VAL A 135 7.02 13.67 -32.55
N ILE A 136 7.83 13.49 -33.61
CA ILE A 136 7.96 14.41 -34.70
C ILE A 136 7.47 13.77 -36.02
N GLY A 137 6.67 14.48 -36.79
CA GLY A 137 6.24 14.07 -38.11
C GLY A 137 5.19 12.94 -38.17
N ARG A 138 4.44 12.73 -37.05
CA ARG A 138 3.38 11.70 -36.93
C ARG A 138 1.99 12.28 -36.61
N ASP A 139 1.75 13.53 -36.98
CA ASP A 139 0.49 14.22 -36.64
C ASP A 139 -0.76 13.55 -37.21
N ALA A 140 -0.66 12.96 -38.41
CA ALA A 140 -1.77 12.26 -39.02
C ALA A 140 -2.15 11.00 -38.31
N GLU A 141 -1.16 10.20 -37.94
CA GLU A 141 -1.33 8.93 -37.17
C GLU A 141 -1.86 9.21 -35.77
N ILE A 142 -1.32 10.21 -35.09
CA ILE A 142 -1.78 10.62 -33.75
C ILE A 142 -3.24 11.04 -33.80
N ARG A 143 -3.63 11.94 -34.74
CA ARG A 143 -5.04 12.35 -34.93
C ARG A 143 -5.94 11.13 -35.18
N ARG A 144 -5.47 10.17 -35.98
CA ARG A 144 -6.23 8.96 -36.28
C ARG A 144 -6.43 8.07 -35.04
N VAL A 145 -5.37 7.89 -34.24
CA VAL A 145 -5.44 7.16 -32.97
C VAL A 145 -6.42 7.81 -32.01
N VAL A 146 -6.31 9.12 -31.79
CA VAL A 146 -7.23 9.90 -30.95
C VAL A 146 -8.68 9.74 -31.43
N GLN A 147 -8.91 9.83 -32.73
CA GLN A 147 -10.22 9.68 -33.34
C GLN A 147 -10.82 8.28 -33.12
N VAL A 148 -9.99 7.22 -33.15
CA VAL A 148 -10.42 5.86 -32.86
C VAL A 148 -10.72 5.67 -31.38
N LEU A 149 -9.84 6.15 -30.48
CA LEU A 149 -10.01 6.07 -29.02
C LEU A 149 -11.26 6.83 -28.55
N SER A 150 -11.64 7.91 -29.22
CA SER A 150 -12.84 8.72 -28.89
C SER A 150 -14.17 8.08 -29.28
N ARG A 151 -14.17 6.92 -29.93
CA ARG A 151 -15.40 6.21 -30.32
C ARG A 151 -16.05 5.53 -29.11
N ARG A 152 -17.37 5.44 -29.11
CA ARG A 152 -18.13 4.70 -28.08
C ARG A 152 -17.90 3.18 -28.12
N THR A 153 -17.64 2.65 -29.31
CA THR A 153 -17.41 1.22 -29.57
C THR A 153 -16.31 1.08 -30.61
N LYS A 154 -15.64 -0.08 -30.68
CA LYS A 154 -14.53 -0.35 -31.61
C LYS A 154 -13.41 0.68 -31.47
N ASN A 155 -13.04 0.99 -30.23
CA ASN A 155 -12.09 2.04 -29.86
C ASN A 155 -10.68 1.50 -29.59
N ASN A 156 -10.34 0.32 -30.10
CA ASN A 156 -9.02 -0.27 -29.96
C ASN A 156 -8.18 -0.04 -31.22
N PRO A 157 -7.31 0.97 -31.28
CA PRO A 157 -6.43 1.19 -32.42
C PRO A 157 -5.30 0.15 -32.43
N VAL A 158 -4.93 -0.30 -33.61
CA VAL A 158 -3.76 -1.17 -33.85
C VAL A 158 -2.79 -0.43 -34.75
N LEU A 159 -1.55 -0.26 -34.28
CA LEU A 159 -0.47 0.35 -35.03
C LEU A 159 0.37 -0.73 -35.73
N ILE A 160 0.42 -0.67 -37.07
CA ILE A 160 1.14 -1.62 -37.90
C ILE A 160 2.27 -0.88 -38.61
N GLY A 161 3.44 -1.50 -38.72
CA GLY A 161 4.60 -0.93 -39.42
C GLY A 161 5.87 -1.74 -39.21
N GLU A 162 6.88 -1.45 -39.99
CA GLU A 162 8.20 -2.07 -39.88
C GLU A 162 8.86 -1.81 -38.51
N PRO A 163 9.82 -2.63 -38.08
CA PRO A 163 10.60 -2.34 -36.89
C PRO A 163 11.31 -0.98 -36.97
N GLY A 164 11.36 -0.25 -35.85
CA GLY A 164 12.08 1.02 -35.78
C GLY A 164 11.34 2.25 -36.31
N VAL A 165 10.10 2.13 -36.84
CA VAL A 165 9.35 3.28 -37.36
C VAL A 165 8.64 4.12 -36.29
N GLY A 166 8.89 3.89 -35.00
CA GLY A 166 8.34 4.69 -33.91
C GLY A 166 6.91 4.33 -33.51
N LYS A 167 6.52 3.04 -33.57
CA LYS A 167 5.17 2.59 -33.14
C LYS A 167 4.95 2.77 -31.63
N THR A 168 6.00 2.72 -30.84
CA THR A 168 5.97 2.75 -29.36
C THR A 168 6.34 4.14 -28.80
N ALA A 169 6.87 5.01 -29.64
CA ALA A 169 7.23 6.38 -29.28
C ALA A 169 6.00 7.24 -28.94
#